data_7f0e49167bd196272aa50aa045a71ffb
#
_entry.id   7f0e49167bd196272aa50aa045a71ffb
#
_cell.length_a   1.000
_cell.length_b   1.000
_cell.length_c   1.000
_cell.angle_alpha   90.00
_cell.angle_beta   90.00
_cell.angle_gamma   90.00
#
_symmetry.space_group_name_H-M   'P 1'
#
loop_
_entity.id
_entity.type
_entity.pdbx_description
1 polymer ?
#
loop_
_entity_poly.entity_id
_entity_poly.type
_entity_poly.pdbx_seq_one_letter_code
_entity_poly.pdbx_strand_id
1 'polypeptide(L)'
;TISSFFDLDTWKVLYIKKNYLKKILGTIKGYFKRIRDIKNAAAYDVVYIFLWVSPLGKFFFEKALLKRAKKVIYDFDDSIFLDSRNWLQNILKSPKKFNYLIENAHHVILSSPFNLDRCAEINLNNSVSYIPCSLDTTRFKPLENIATSNTKIVLGWTGTFSSIPYLDSIRHVLIQLKKERDFKLLLITNFEYEFSEMDLEVIQWKKESEISDLNKIDIGLYPIHMDEWSLGKGGLKIMQYMAVGVPGVATNYGTAQHIIDHGSNGYLVSTDQEWVDVLKLLID
;
A
#
# COMPACT_ATOMS: atom_id res chain seq x y z
N THR A 1 -8.17 21.45 -10.04
CA THR A 1 -9.14 21.27 -8.92
C THR A 1 -9.06 19.84 -8.42
N ILE A 2 -8.96 19.65 -7.10
CA ILE A 2 -8.99 18.34 -6.44
C ILE A 2 -10.38 18.12 -5.85
N SER A 3 -10.95 16.94 -6.06
CA SER A 3 -12.26 16.56 -5.56
C SER A 3 -12.23 15.17 -4.92
N SER A 4 -12.06 15.12 -3.59
CA SER A 4 -12.23 13.88 -2.81
C SER A 4 -13.71 13.51 -2.71
N PHE A 5 -14.04 12.20 -2.62
CA PHE A 5 -15.41 11.75 -2.42
C PHE A 5 -15.94 12.11 -1.03
N PHE A 6 -15.18 11.77 0.00
CA PHE A 6 -15.50 12.12 1.38
C PHE A 6 -14.88 13.46 1.77
N ASP A 7 -15.59 14.22 2.60
CA ASP A 7 -15.00 15.33 3.34
C ASP A 7 -14.11 14.81 4.49
N LEU A 8 -13.28 15.70 5.04
CA LEU A 8 -12.34 15.34 6.09
C LEU A 8 -13.02 14.78 7.35
N ASP A 9 -14.18 15.32 7.69
CA ASP A 9 -14.93 14.91 8.88
C ASP A 9 -15.54 13.51 8.75
N THR A 10 -16.00 13.16 7.55
CA THR A 10 -16.46 11.81 7.25
C THR A 10 -15.30 10.84 7.20
N TRP A 11 -14.18 11.25 6.59
CA TRP A 11 -12.97 10.44 6.50
C TRP A 11 -12.43 10.04 7.88
N LYS A 12 -12.36 10.96 8.83
CA LYS A 12 -11.88 10.70 10.21
C LYS A 12 -12.66 9.60 10.92
N VAL A 13 -13.94 9.41 10.60
CA VAL A 13 -14.79 8.41 11.26
C VAL A 13 -15.05 7.16 10.42
N LEU A 14 -14.57 7.12 9.17
CA LEU A 14 -14.91 6.06 8.22
C LEU A 14 -14.56 4.66 8.75
N TYR A 15 -13.40 4.50 9.37
CA TYR A 15 -12.89 3.24 9.89
C TYR A 15 -13.17 3.02 11.39
N ILE A 16 -13.75 4.03 12.08
CA ILE A 16 -14.09 3.90 13.50
C ILE A 16 -15.43 3.17 13.64
N LYS A 17 -15.52 2.18 14.53
CA LYS A 17 -16.79 1.51 14.85
C LYS A 17 -17.80 2.56 15.35
N LYS A 18 -19.10 2.36 15.04
CA LYS A 18 -20.18 3.35 15.30
C LYS A 18 -20.15 4.52 14.29
N ASN A 19 -20.76 5.66 14.61
CA ASN A 19 -20.91 6.84 13.75
C ASN A 19 -21.64 6.57 12.40
N TYR A 20 -22.54 5.59 12.37
CA TYR A 20 -23.22 5.17 11.13
C TYR A 20 -23.96 6.30 10.43
N LEU A 21 -24.68 7.15 11.19
CA LEU A 21 -25.41 8.28 10.62
C LEU A 21 -24.47 9.26 9.90
N LYS A 22 -23.32 9.58 10.52
CA LYS A 22 -22.32 10.48 9.91
C LYS A 22 -21.72 9.86 8.64
N LYS A 23 -21.46 8.55 8.64
CA LYS A 23 -20.97 7.82 7.46
C LYS A 23 -21.98 7.83 6.32
N ILE A 24 -23.28 7.58 6.62
CA ILE A 24 -24.37 7.59 5.65
C ILE A 24 -24.53 8.99 5.04
N LEU A 25 -24.65 10.02 5.89
CA LEU A 25 -24.78 11.41 5.42
C LEU A 25 -23.58 11.87 4.59
N GLY A 26 -22.35 11.52 5.03
CA GLY A 26 -21.13 11.80 4.28
C GLY A 26 -21.10 11.09 2.92
N THR A 27 -21.57 9.85 2.86
CA THR A 27 -21.69 9.10 1.59
C THR A 27 -22.69 9.75 0.65
N ILE A 28 -23.85 10.15 1.15
CA ILE A 28 -24.88 10.85 0.36
C ILE A 28 -24.32 12.18 -0.19
N LYS A 29 -23.69 13.00 0.66
CA LYS A 29 -23.01 14.23 0.24
C LYS A 29 -21.96 13.96 -0.83
N GLY A 30 -21.16 12.89 -0.67
CA GLY A 30 -20.16 12.47 -1.65
C GLY A 30 -20.77 12.17 -3.02
N TYR A 31 -21.91 11.48 -3.07
CA TYR A 31 -22.61 11.22 -4.34
C TYR A 31 -23.14 12.51 -5.01
N PHE A 32 -23.73 13.42 -4.25
CA PHE A 32 -24.17 14.72 -4.79
C PHE A 32 -22.98 15.52 -5.34
N LYS A 33 -21.87 15.55 -4.60
CA LYS A 33 -20.63 16.17 -5.05
C LYS A 33 -20.15 15.54 -6.36
N ARG A 34 -20.16 14.20 -6.45
CA ARG A 34 -19.72 13.48 -7.65
C ARG A 34 -20.62 13.75 -8.86
N ILE A 35 -21.93 13.90 -8.68
CA ILE A 35 -22.85 14.33 -9.75
C ILE A 35 -22.44 15.71 -10.28
N ARG A 36 -22.11 16.65 -9.39
CA ARG A 36 -21.64 17.98 -9.78
C ARG A 36 -20.31 17.92 -10.51
N ASP A 37 -19.35 17.13 -10.02
CA ASP A 37 -18.04 16.94 -10.65
C ASP A 37 -18.18 16.39 -12.07
N ILE A 38 -19.04 15.38 -12.26
CA ILE A 38 -19.34 14.81 -13.57
C ILE A 38 -19.96 15.86 -14.51
N LYS A 39 -20.89 16.69 -14.02
CA LYS A 39 -21.47 17.77 -14.84
C LYS A 39 -20.41 18.75 -15.31
N ASN A 40 -19.42 19.02 -14.51
CA ASN A 40 -18.34 19.97 -14.78
C ASN A 40 -17.14 19.35 -15.51
N ALA A 41 -17.08 18.03 -15.69
CA ALA A 41 -15.94 17.33 -16.26
C ALA A 41 -15.54 17.84 -17.66
N ALA A 42 -16.52 18.25 -18.49
CA ALA A 42 -16.28 18.78 -19.82
C ALA A 42 -15.52 20.13 -19.85
N ALA A 43 -15.48 20.84 -18.71
CA ALA A 43 -14.75 22.11 -18.60
C ALA A 43 -13.22 21.90 -18.43
N TYR A 44 -12.77 20.68 -18.18
CA TYR A 44 -11.36 20.36 -18.01
C TYR A 44 -10.80 19.65 -19.25
N ASP A 45 -9.53 19.88 -19.56
CA ASP A 45 -8.88 19.19 -20.65
C ASP A 45 -8.55 17.75 -20.31
N VAL A 46 -8.21 17.49 -19.03
CA VAL A 46 -7.91 16.16 -18.50
C VAL A 46 -8.59 15.98 -17.16
N VAL A 47 -9.23 14.84 -16.96
CA VAL A 47 -9.72 14.35 -15.66
C VAL A 47 -8.81 13.21 -15.21
N TYR A 48 -8.19 13.39 -14.05
CA TYR A 48 -7.35 12.37 -13.41
C TYR A 48 -8.18 11.66 -12.33
N ILE A 49 -8.22 10.34 -12.41
CA ILE A 49 -8.95 9.48 -11.47
C ILE A 49 -7.93 8.65 -10.71
N PHE A 50 -7.89 8.81 -9.39
CA PHE A 50 -7.14 7.91 -8.52
C PHE A 50 -8.09 6.91 -7.84
N LEU A 51 -7.83 5.64 -8.00
CA LEU A 51 -8.58 4.49 -7.49
C LEU A 51 -10.00 4.39 -8.04
N TRP A 52 -10.94 5.22 -7.63
CA TRP A 52 -12.36 5.13 -8.02
C TRP A 52 -13.04 6.49 -8.12
N VAL A 53 -14.09 6.56 -8.93
CA VAL A 53 -14.99 7.71 -9.00
C VAL A 53 -16.00 7.66 -7.85
N SER A 54 -16.51 6.47 -7.54
CA SER A 54 -17.46 6.23 -6.46
C SER A 54 -17.09 4.99 -5.63
N PRO A 55 -17.20 5.01 -4.28
CA PRO A 55 -16.77 3.90 -3.43
C PRO A 55 -17.67 2.67 -3.52
N LEU A 56 -18.98 2.87 -3.73
CA LEU A 56 -19.99 1.80 -3.76
C LEU A 56 -20.74 1.77 -5.08
N GLY A 57 -21.34 0.64 -5.39
CA GLY A 57 -22.20 0.42 -6.55
C GLY A 57 -21.43 0.00 -7.80
N LYS A 58 -22.21 -0.19 -8.88
CA LYS A 58 -21.69 -0.55 -10.21
C LYS A 58 -21.04 0.68 -10.87
N PHE A 59 -20.54 0.51 -12.08
CA PHE A 59 -19.77 1.51 -12.87
C PHE A 59 -20.61 2.67 -13.46
N PHE A 60 -21.75 3.02 -12.87
CA PHE A 60 -22.63 4.07 -13.40
C PHE A 60 -21.98 5.45 -13.39
N PHE A 61 -21.33 5.82 -12.28
CA PHE A 61 -20.64 7.11 -12.14
C PHE A 61 -19.39 7.17 -13.01
N GLU A 62 -18.65 6.08 -13.08
CA GLU A 62 -17.49 5.91 -13.92
C GLU A 62 -17.85 6.11 -15.40
N LYS A 63 -18.90 5.42 -15.86
CA LYS A 63 -19.44 5.57 -17.23
C LYS A 63 -19.91 6.99 -17.52
N ALA A 64 -20.61 7.64 -16.58
CA ALA A 64 -21.09 9.00 -16.77
C ALA A 64 -19.93 10.00 -16.84
N LEU A 65 -18.86 9.80 -16.06
CA LEU A 65 -17.67 10.64 -16.09
C LEU A 65 -16.92 10.51 -17.42
N LEU A 66 -16.63 9.26 -17.84
CA LEU A 66 -15.93 8.98 -19.10
C LEU A 66 -16.67 9.54 -20.34
N LYS A 67 -18.01 9.52 -20.32
CA LYS A 67 -18.80 10.13 -21.40
C LYS A 67 -18.72 11.66 -21.46
N ARG A 68 -18.41 12.32 -20.36
CA ARG A 68 -18.39 13.80 -20.28
C ARG A 68 -16.99 14.40 -20.34
N ALA A 69 -15.98 13.68 -19.85
CA ALA A 69 -14.62 14.15 -19.86
C ALA A 69 -14.02 14.11 -21.27
N LYS A 70 -13.22 15.12 -21.61
CA LYS A 70 -12.48 15.16 -22.88
C LYS A 70 -11.40 14.09 -22.93
N LYS A 71 -10.61 14.00 -21.86
CA LYS A 71 -9.58 12.97 -21.66
C LYS A 71 -9.62 12.48 -20.22
N VAL A 72 -9.36 11.20 -20.00
CA VAL A 72 -9.30 10.58 -18.67
C VAL A 72 -7.98 9.84 -18.52
N ILE A 73 -7.25 10.16 -17.47
CA ILE A 73 -6.13 9.36 -16.97
C ILE A 73 -6.64 8.62 -15.74
N TYR A 74 -6.46 7.31 -15.74
CA TYR A 74 -6.82 6.45 -14.62
C TYR A 74 -5.57 5.90 -13.95
N ASP A 75 -5.42 6.18 -12.66
CA ASP A 75 -4.28 5.77 -11.84
C ASP A 75 -4.76 4.91 -10.67
N PHE A 76 -4.08 3.80 -10.43
CA PHE A 76 -4.35 2.94 -9.30
C PHE A 76 -3.12 2.17 -8.82
N ASP A 77 -3.12 1.87 -7.54
CA ASP A 77 -2.22 0.94 -6.87
C ASP A 77 -2.96 -0.36 -6.51
N ASP A 78 -2.22 -1.38 -6.10
CA ASP A 78 -2.70 -2.73 -5.79
C ASP A 78 -3.45 -3.38 -6.97
N SER A 79 -3.79 -4.66 -6.85
CA SER A 79 -4.58 -5.42 -7.84
C SER A 79 -6.10 -5.27 -7.57
N ILE A 80 -6.59 -4.01 -7.49
CA ILE A 80 -7.98 -3.69 -7.08
C ILE A 80 -9.07 -4.22 -8.01
N PHE A 81 -8.72 -4.64 -9.20
CA PHE A 81 -9.61 -5.24 -10.20
C PHE A 81 -9.88 -6.73 -9.93
N LEU A 82 -9.17 -7.35 -8.99
CA LEU A 82 -9.42 -8.74 -8.59
C LEU A 82 -10.69 -8.84 -7.75
N ASP A 83 -11.40 -9.94 -7.91
CA ASP A 83 -12.56 -10.27 -7.10
C ASP A 83 -12.16 -10.51 -5.64
N SER A 84 -12.88 -9.89 -4.72
CA SER A 84 -12.76 -10.22 -3.30
C SER A 84 -13.28 -11.63 -3.02
N ARG A 85 -12.68 -12.33 -2.06
CA ARG A 85 -13.22 -13.59 -1.54
C ARG A 85 -14.60 -13.43 -0.91
N ASN A 86 -14.97 -12.21 -0.53
CA ASN A 86 -16.28 -11.89 0.05
C ASN A 86 -17.25 -11.41 -1.03
N TRP A 87 -18.25 -12.23 -1.36
CA TRP A 87 -19.26 -11.94 -2.36
C TRP A 87 -20.03 -10.63 -2.12
N LEU A 88 -20.27 -10.29 -0.84
CA LEU A 88 -20.95 -9.05 -0.48
C LEU A 88 -20.09 -7.82 -0.82
N GLN A 89 -18.76 -7.91 -0.63
CA GLN A 89 -17.84 -6.86 -1.06
C GLN A 89 -17.84 -6.71 -2.58
N ASN A 90 -17.90 -7.81 -3.32
CA ASN A 90 -17.98 -7.77 -4.78
C ASN A 90 -19.27 -7.11 -5.28
N ILE A 91 -20.40 -7.31 -4.59
CA ILE A 91 -21.65 -6.61 -4.91
C ILE A 91 -21.54 -5.11 -4.58
N LEU A 92 -21.05 -4.77 -3.40
CA LEU A 92 -21.00 -3.38 -2.92
C LEU A 92 -19.93 -2.55 -3.61
N LYS A 93 -18.71 -3.08 -3.77
CA LYS A 93 -17.58 -2.36 -4.38
C LYS A 93 -17.46 -2.58 -5.88
N SER A 94 -18.02 -3.67 -6.39
CA SER A 94 -18.04 -4.07 -7.81
C SER A 94 -16.69 -3.94 -8.52
N PRO A 95 -15.84 -4.99 -8.54
CA PRO A 95 -14.57 -4.98 -9.30
C PRO A 95 -14.74 -4.62 -10.78
N LYS A 96 -15.94 -4.86 -11.33
CA LYS A 96 -16.30 -4.49 -12.71
C LYS A 96 -16.14 -2.99 -13.01
N LYS A 97 -16.21 -2.10 -12.01
CA LYS A 97 -15.99 -0.67 -12.24
C LYS A 97 -14.52 -0.35 -12.54
N PHE A 98 -13.58 -1.08 -11.92
CA PHE A 98 -12.16 -0.91 -12.15
C PHE A 98 -11.79 -1.42 -13.55
N ASN A 99 -12.27 -2.62 -13.91
CA ASN A 99 -12.11 -3.14 -15.27
C ASN A 99 -12.69 -2.17 -16.31
N TYR A 100 -13.87 -1.60 -16.06
CA TYR A 100 -14.49 -0.61 -16.94
C TYR A 100 -13.62 0.66 -17.08
N LEU A 101 -12.99 1.14 -15.99
CA LEU A 101 -12.06 2.28 -16.05
C LEU A 101 -10.80 1.92 -16.81
N ILE A 102 -10.19 0.75 -16.56
CA ILE A 102 -9.01 0.28 -17.28
C ILE A 102 -9.32 0.19 -18.79
N GLU A 103 -10.41 -0.44 -19.15
CA GLU A 103 -10.85 -0.64 -20.54
C GLU A 103 -11.03 0.69 -21.28
N ASN A 104 -11.67 1.68 -20.67
CA ASN A 104 -12.18 2.87 -21.35
C ASN A 104 -11.41 4.17 -21.03
N ALA A 105 -10.44 4.17 -20.13
CA ALA A 105 -9.60 5.36 -19.88
C ALA A 105 -8.69 5.64 -21.08
N HIS A 106 -8.43 6.92 -21.34
CA HIS A 106 -7.52 7.34 -22.41
C HIS A 106 -6.06 6.98 -22.12
N HIS A 107 -5.72 6.90 -20.84
CA HIS A 107 -4.42 6.45 -20.36
C HIS A 107 -4.57 5.81 -18.99
N VAL A 108 -3.85 4.71 -18.73
CA VAL A 108 -3.83 4.00 -17.47
C VAL A 108 -2.42 4.04 -16.88
N ILE A 109 -2.33 4.38 -15.58
CA ILE A 109 -1.08 4.39 -14.82
C ILE A 109 -1.16 3.30 -13.75
N LEU A 110 -0.07 2.54 -13.62
CA LEU A 110 0.08 1.44 -12.69
C LEU A 110 1.34 1.63 -11.84
N SER A 111 1.24 1.31 -10.55
CA SER A 111 2.38 1.31 -9.63
C SER A 111 3.16 -0.03 -9.57
N SER A 112 2.70 -1.05 -10.29
CA SER A 112 3.33 -2.36 -10.37
C SER A 112 3.52 -2.79 -11.83
N PRO A 113 4.72 -3.30 -12.21
CA PRO A 113 4.98 -3.75 -13.58
C PRO A 113 4.21 -5.03 -13.93
N PHE A 114 3.83 -5.85 -12.94
CA PHE A 114 3.21 -7.15 -13.18
C PHE A 114 1.77 -7.08 -13.72
N ASN A 115 1.11 -5.95 -13.55
CA ASN A 115 -0.23 -5.74 -14.09
C ASN A 115 -0.23 -4.99 -15.44
N LEU A 116 0.96 -4.64 -15.96
CA LEU A 116 1.09 -3.82 -17.16
C LEU A 116 0.50 -4.53 -18.40
N ASP A 117 0.93 -5.77 -18.66
CA ASP A 117 0.49 -6.55 -19.81
C ASP A 117 -1.01 -6.78 -19.78
N ARG A 118 -1.55 -7.20 -18.64
CA ARG A 118 -2.99 -7.38 -18.46
C ARG A 118 -3.78 -6.11 -18.73
N CYS A 119 -3.32 -4.97 -18.24
CA CYS A 119 -4.03 -3.71 -18.47
C CYS A 119 -3.88 -3.22 -19.92
N ALA A 120 -2.74 -3.48 -20.55
CA ALA A 120 -2.53 -3.18 -21.96
C ALA A 120 -3.46 -4.00 -22.87
N GLU A 121 -3.66 -5.28 -22.57
CA GLU A 121 -4.59 -6.16 -23.30
C GLU A 121 -6.05 -5.69 -23.21
N ILE A 122 -6.45 -5.12 -22.06
CA ILE A 122 -7.83 -4.70 -21.82
C ILE A 122 -8.09 -3.26 -22.31
N ASN A 123 -7.10 -2.37 -22.26
CA ASN A 123 -7.29 -0.96 -22.55
C ASN A 123 -7.51 -0.73 -24.04
N LEU A 124 -8.68 -0.21 -24.41
CA LEU A 124 -9.08 0.03 -25.82
C LEU A 124 -8.22 1.06 -26.53
N ASN A 125 -7.50 1.91 -25.80
CA ASN A 125 -6.61 2.91 -26.38
C ASN A 125 -5.15 2.44 -26.48
N ASN A 126 -4.83 1.23 -26.03
CA ASN A 126 -3.47 0.68 -25.94
C ASN A 126 -2.49 1.65 -25.25
N SER A 127 -2.96 2.37 -24.23
CA SER A 127 -2.24 3.45 -23.59
C SER A 127 -2.12 3.20 -22.10
N VAL A 128 -1.05 2.51 -21.72
CA VAL A 128 -0.78 2.09 -20.34
C VAL A 128 0.68 2.39 -20.02
N SER A 129 0.95 2.85 -18.81
CA SER A 129 2.31 3.10 -18.31
C SER A 129 2.51 2.57 -16.90
N TYR A 130 3.65 1.95 -16.67
CA TYR A 130 4.18 1.71 -15.35
C TYR A 130 4.89 2.96 -14.84
N ILE A 131 4.40 3.53 -13.76
CA ILE A 131 5.06 4.60 -13.01
C ILE A 131 5.23 4.10 -11.59
N PRO A 132 6.46 3.78 -11.14
CA PRO A 132 6.69 3.27 -9.79
C PRO A 132 6.26 4.28 -8.73
N CYS A 133 5.95 3.78 -7.53
CA CYS A 133 5.77 4.63 -6.38
C CYS A 133 6.99 5.55 -6.22
N SER A 134 6.77 6.78 -5.80
CA SER A 134 7.84 7.75 -5.56
C SER A 134 7.89 8.13 -4.09
N LEU A 135 9.06 8.52 -3.63
CA LEU A 135 9.31 8.96 -2.27
C LEU A 135 10.07 10.28 -2.28
N ASP A 136 9.67 11.20 -1.43
CA ASP A 136 10.37 12.48 -1.24
C ASP A 136 11.64 12.27 -0.39
N THR A 137 12.78 12.10 -1.06
CA THR A 137 14.09 11.87 -0.42
C THR A 137 14.66 13.12 0.27
N THR A 138 14.04 14.29 0.12
CA THR A 138 14.38 15.44 0.94
C THR A 138 13.84 15.31 2.36
N ARG A 139 12.75 14.59 2.52
CA ARG A 139 12.12 14.26 3.81
C ARG A 139 12.61 12.92 4.36
N PHE A 140 12.49 11.84 3.56
CA PHE A 140 12.93 10.50 3.94
C PHE A 140 14.43 10.41 3.74
N LYS A 141 15.18 10.50 4.80
CA LYS A 141 16.64 10.39 4.83
C LYS A 141 17.13 9.86 6.17
N PRO A 142 18.33 9.31 6.23
CA PRO A 142 18.96 8.97 7.49
C PRO A 142 19.03 10.21 8.39
N LEU A 143 18.71 10.04 9.66
CA LEU A 143 18.85 11.12 10.64
C LEU A 143 20.23 11.01 11.28
N GLU A 144 20.98 12.13 11.25
CA GLU A 144 22.23 12.27 11.99
C GLU A 144 21.94 12.26 13.50
N ASN A 145 22.71 11.51 14.28
CA ASN A 145 22.66 11.48 15.75
C ASN A 145 21.37 10.89 16.37
N ILE A 146 20.76 9.88 15.77
CA ILE A 146 19.90 9.04 16.57
C ILE A 146 20.82 8.30 17.53
N ALA A 147 20.84 8.75 18.80
CA ALA A 147 21.48 7.99 19.86
C ALA A 147 20.72 6.65 19.96
N THR A 148 21.19 5.64 19.24
CA THR A 148 20.72 4.27 19.44
C THR A 148 21.27 3.84 20.78
N SER A 149 20.53 4.15 21.86
CA SER A 149 20.79 3.56 23.17
C SER A 149 20.45 2.05 23.19
N ASN A 150 20.05 1.53 22.04
CA ASN A 150 19.68 0.13 21.88
C ASN A 150 20.94 -0.75 21.89
N THR A 151 21.04 -1.58 22.89
CA THR A 151 22.05 -2.67 22.96
C THR A 151 21.66 -3.84 22.05
N LYS A 152 20.50 -3.82 21.44
CA LYS A 152 19.94 -4.88 20.58
C LYS A 152 19.61 -4.34 19.20
N ILE A 153 19.82 -5.15 18.19
CA ILE A 153 19.36 -4.88 16.82
C ILE A 153 17.81 -4.83 16.79
N VAL A 154 17.27 -3.87 16.06
CA VAL A 154 15.84 -3.64 15.91
C VAL A 154 15.38 -4.14 14.54
N LEU A 155 14.64 -5.24 14.53
CA LEU A 155 13.89 -5.67 13.34
C LEU A 155 12.59 -4.88 13.28
N GLY A 156 12.33 -4.19 12.17
CA GLY A 156 11.17 -3.31 12.06
C GLY A 156 10.20 -3.70 10.96
N TRP A 157 8.92 -3.54 11.26
CA TRP A 157 7.85 -3.67 10.25
C TRP A 157 6.89 -2.50 10.35
N THR A 158 6.48 -1.95 9.19
CA THR A 158 5.43 -0.94 9.13
C THR A 158 4.24 -1.43 8.33
N GLY A 159 3.03 -1.16 8.82
CA GLY A 159 1.83 -1.58 8.14
C GLY A 159 0.54 -1.19 8.84
N THR A 160 -0.57 -1.47 8.16
CA THR A 160 -1.92 -1.27 8.67
C THR A 160 -2.53 -2.62 9.08
N PHE A 161 -3.67 -2.60 9.75
CA PHE A 161 -4.39 -3.82 10.14
C PHE A 161 -4.66 -4.78 8.97
N SER A 162 -4.81 -4.26 7.75
CA SER A 162 -5.03 -5.09 6.54
C SER A 162 -3.77 -5.83 6.08
N SER A 163 -2.60 -5.43 6.54
CA SER A 163 -1.32 -6.05 6.19
C SER A 163 -0.79 -7.01 7.27
N ILE A 164 -1.51 -7.16 8.40
CA ILE A 164 -1.14 -8.11 9.48
C ILE A 164 -0.87 -9.52 8.96
N PRO A 165 -1.71 -10.10 8.08
CA PRO A 165 -1.48 -11.47 7.59
C PRO A 165 -0.10 -11.68 6.96
N TYR A 166 0.51 -10.64 6.41
CA TYR A 166 1.87 -10.73 5.88
C TYR A 166 2.91 -10.86 7.00
N LEU A 167 2.80 -10.06 8.07
CA LEU A 167 3.69 -10.21 9.23
C LEU A 167 3.47 -11.56 9.92
N ASP A 168 2.21 -11.97 10.07
CA ASP A 168 1.87 -13.25 10.70
C ASP A 168 2.43 -14.45 9.92
N SER A 169 2.60 -14.33 8.60
CA SER A 169 3.17 -15.41 7.78
C SER A 169 4.61 -15.76 8.16
N ILE A 170 5.36 -14.85 8.77
CA ILE A 170 6.74 -15.07 9.22
C ILE A 170 6.89 -15.14 10.75
N ARG A 171 5.78 -15.19 11.52
CA ARG A 171 5.88 -15.31 12.99
C ARG A 171 6.74 -16.49 13.44
N HIS A 172 6.57 -17.65 12.84
CA HIS A 172 7.33 -18.86 13.17
C HIS A 172 8.82 -18.71 12.85
N VAL A 173 9.17 -17.97 11.78
CA VAL A 173 10.55 -17.60 11.43
C VAL A 173 11.17 -16.73 12.53
N LEU A 174 10.45 -15.69 12.97
CA LEU A 174 10.92 -14.80 14.03
C LEU A 174 11.09 -15.55 15.37
N ILE A 175 10.19 -16.49 15.69
CA ILE A 175 10.30 -17.35 16.87
C ILE A 175 11.54 -18.26 16.77
N GLN A 176 11.82 -18.83 15.60
CA GLN A 176 13.01 -19.61 15.37
C GLN A 176 14.27 -18.76 15.52
N LEU A 177 14.32 -17.61 14.88
CA LEU A 177 15.44 -16.66 14.96
C LEU A 177 15.73 -16.23 16.42
N LYS A 178 14.69 -15.96 17.21
CA LYS A 178 14.83 -15.54 18.62
C LYS A 178 15.51 -16.56 19.50
N LYS A 179 15.48 -17.85 19.16
CA LYS A 179 16.20 -18.90 19.90
C LYS A 179 17.71 -18.82 19.71
N GLU A 180 18.16 -18.19 18.61
CA GLU A 180 19.58 -18.15 18.23
C GLU A 180 20.18 -16.75 18.35
N ARG A 181 19.35 -15.70 18.27
CA ARG A 181 19.79 -14.29 18.28
C ARG A 181 18.89 -13.45 19.16
N ASP A 182 19.45 -12.49 19.85
CA ASP A 182 18.69 -11.52 20.63
C ASP A 182 18.47 -10.25 19.80
N PHE A 183 17.20 -9.89 19.64
CA PHE A 183 16.77 -8.71 18.91
C PHE A 183 15.47 -8.17 19.49
N LYS A 184 15.13 -6.92 19.14
CA LYS A 184 13.85 -6.28 19.42
C LYS A 184 13.02 -6.25 18.15
N LEU A 185 11.70 -6.49 18.27
CA LEU A 185 10.76 -6.31 17.17
C LEU A 185 10.02 -4.98 17.35
N LEU A 186 10.13 -4.08 16.38
CA LEU A 186 9.45 -2.80 16.34
C LEU A 186 8.38 -2.78 15.26
N LEU A 187 7.14 -2.51 15.65
CA LEU A 187 6.04 -2.34 14.72
C LEU A 187 5.56 -0.89 14.69
N ILE A 188 5.52 -0.29 13.52
CA ILE A 188 4.93 1.04 13.29
C ILE A 188 3.58 0.84 12.62
N THR A 189 2.49 0.98 13.38
CA THR A 189 1.16 0.55 12.96
C THR A 189 0.06 1.53 13.37
N ASN A 190 -1.17 1.29 12.91
CA ASN A 190 -2.36 2.02 13.34
C ASN A 190 -3.31 1.15 14.21
N PHE A 191 -2.79 0.08 14.78
CA PHE A 191 -3.54 -0.88 15.60
C PHE A 191 -2.63 -1.44 16.70
N GLU A 192 -3.23 -2.08 17.71
CA GLU A 192 -2.52 -2.82 18.74
C GLU A 192 -2.20 -4.24 18.22
N TYR A 193 -1.01 -4.74 18.53
CA TYR A 193 -0.56 -6.07 18.14
C TYR A 193 0.12 -6.75 19.31
N GLU A 194 -0.13 -8.05 19.47
CA GLU A 194 0.43 -8.86 20.54
C GLU A 194 1.29 -9.99 19.96
N PHE A 195 2.49 -10.13 20.49
CA PHE A 195 3.41 -11.18 20.16
C PHE A 195 4.25 -11.53 21.40
N SER A 196 3.66 -12.36 22.27
CA SER A 196 4.17 -12.68 23.61
C SER A 196 5.58 -13.27 23.61
N GLU A 197 5.98 -13.95 22.52
CA GLU A 197 7.29 -14.58 22.37
C GLU A 197 8.40 -13.59 22.03
N MET A 198 8.08 -12.32 21.75
CA MET A 198 9.02 -11.30 21.30
C MET A 198 9.22 -10.18 22.30
N ASP A 199 10.41 -9.60 22.31
CA ASP A 199 10.69 -8.28 22.84
C ASP A 199 10.07 -7.26 21.87
N LEU A 200 8.78 -6.97 22.07
CA LEU A 200 7.94 -6.21 21.13
C LEU A 200 7.73 -4.78 21.58
N GLU A 201 7.96 -3.84 20.68
CA GLU A 201 7.48 -2.47 20.79
C GLU A 201 6.51 -2.15 19.67
N VAL A 202 5.37 -1.52 20.00
CA VAL A 202 4.39 -1.05 19.02
C VAL A 202 4.28 0.47 19.09
N ILE A 203 4.63 1.16 18.01
CA ILE A 203 4.48 2.60 17.87
C ILE A 203 3.26 2.89 17.01
N GLN A 204 2.37 3.73 17.53
CA GLN A 204 1.25 4.26 16.76
C GLN A 204 1.76 5.17 15.65
N TRP A 205 1.50 4.79 14.39
CA TRP A 205 1.90 5.58 13.23
C TRP A 205 1.29 6.99 13.26
N LYS A 206 2.15 7.97 13.07
CA LYS A 206 1.77 9.38 12.90
C LYS A 206 2.61 9.96 11.77
N LYS A 207 1.99 10.80 10.93
CA LYS A 207 2.67 11.45 9.82
C LYS A 207 3.87 12.29 10.28
N GLU A 208 3.74 12.91 11.44
CA GLU A 208 4.74 13.82 12.01
C GLU A 208 6.00 13.08 12.48
N SER A 209 5.85 11.85 12.99
CA SER A 209 6.95 11.02 13.53
C SER A 209 7.39 9.89 12.60
N GLU A 210 6.74 9.70 11.45
CA GLU A 210 6.99 8.58 10.55
C GLU A 210 8.48 8.38 10.24
N ILE A 211 9.18 9.45 9.90
CA ILE A 211 10.60 9.38 9.53
C ILE A 211 11.47 9.07 10.73
N SER A 212 11.23 9.71 11.88
CA SER A 212 11.97 9.42 13.10
C SER A 212 11.71 8.03 13.63
N ASP A 213 10.51 7.48 13.42
CA ASP A 213 10.18 6.13 13.82
C ASP A 213 10.80 5.09 12.89
N LEU A 214 10.83 5.34 11.57
CA LEU A 214 11.54 4.48 10.61
C LEU A 214 13.05 4.42 10.89
N ASN A 215 13.65 5.54 11.30
CA ASN A 215 15.07 5.59 11.65
C ASN A 215 15.43 4.84 12.95
N LYS A 216 14.47 4.31 13.71
CA LYS A 216 14.72 3.42 14.86
C LYS A 216 14.93 1.96 14.45
N ILE A 217 14.70 1.64 13.19
CA ILE A 217 14.79 0.29 12.62
C ILE A 217 16.23 0.08 12.11
N ASP A 218 16.83 -1.05 12.43
CA ASP A 218 18.11 -1.45 11.88
C ASP A 218 17.94 -2.35 10.65
N ILE A 219 16.91 -3.21 10.63
CA ILE A 219 16.59 -4.11 9.52
C ILE A 219 15.09 -4.07 9.27
N GLY A 220 14.70 -3.67 8.05
CA GLY A 220 13.30 -3.55 7.64
C GLY A 220 12.73 -4.87 7.11
N LEU A 221 11.58 -5.29 7.61
CA LEU A 221 10.90 -6.52 7.18
C LEU A 221 9.78 -6.20 6.17
N TYR A 222 9.81 -6.90 5.03
CA TYR A 222 8.75 -6.80 4.01
C TYR A 222 8.25 -8.18 3.56
N PRO A 223 7.58 -8.93 4.45
CA PRO A 223 6.89 -10.15 4.05
C PRO A 223 5.65 -9.81 3.25
N ILE A 224 5.41 -10.55 2.18
CA ILE A 224 4.16 -10.56 1.40
C ILE A 224 3.80 -11.99 1.01
N HIS A 225 2.53 -12.27 0.76
CA HIS A 225 2.12 -13.55 0.21
C HIS A 225 2.49 -13.63 -1.28
N MET A 226 2.83 -14.81 -1.77
CA MET A 226 3.04 -15.05 -3.19
C MET A 226 1.70 -15.34 -3.87
N ASP A 227 0.87 -14.30 -4.01
CA ASP A 227 -0.44 -14.36 -4.61
C ASP A 227 -0.65 -13.21 -5.63
N GLU A 228 -1.71 -13.34 -6.42
CA GLU A 228 -2.03 -12.37 -7.49
C GLU A 228 -2.31 -10.95 -6.95
N TRP A 229 -2.84 -10.85 -5.73
CA TRP A 229 -3.06 -9.55 -5.09
C TRP A 229 -1.73 -8.84 -4.81
N SER A 230 -0.76 -9.57 -4.31
CA SER A 230 0.55 -9.02 -3.94
C SER A 230 1.40 -8.59 -5.14
N LEU A 231 1.11 -9.11 -6.34
CA LEU A 231 1.72 -8.63 -7.59
C LEU A 231 1.39 -7.15 -7.86
N GLY A 232 0.25 -6.66 -7.38
CA GLY A 232 -0.13 -5.25 -7.55
C GLY A 232 0.61 -4.27 -6.64
N LYS A 233 1.33 -4.76 -5.62
CA LYS A 233 1.97 -3.88 -4.63
C LYS A 233 3.17 -3.14 -5.19
N GLY A 234 3.19 -1.81 -5.03
CA GLY A 234 4.24 -0.92 -5.53
C GLY A 234 5.54 -0.88 -4.73
N GLY A 235 5.67 -1.65 -3.62
CA GLY A 235 6.92 -1.77 -2.85
C GLY A 235 7.30 -0.52 -2.02
N LEU A 236 6.39 0.40 -1.75
CA LEU A 236 6.67 1.66 -1.05
C LEU A 236 7.44 1.49 0.27
N LYS A 237 7.12 0.47 1.07
CA LYS A 237 7.78 0.23 2.36
C LYS A 237 9.28 -0.10 2.20
N ILE A 238 9.64 -0.88 1.18
CA ILE A 238 11.04 -1.17 0.87
C ILE A 238 11.77 0.13 0.56
N MET A 239 11.18 0.97 -0.28
CA MET A 239 11.77 2.27 -0.62
C MET A 239 11.87 3.21 0.59
N GLN A 240 10.91 3.17 1.51
CA GLN A 240 10.96 3.93 2.76
C GLN A 240 12.14 3.48 3.63
N TYR A 241 12.36 2.17 3.79
CA TYR A 241 13.53 1.65 4.51
C TYR A 241 14.83 2.10 3.85
N MET A 242 14.97 1.89 2.54
CA MET A 242 16.17 2.30 1.79
C MET A 242 16.46 3.79 1.91
N ALA A 243 15.41 4.63 1.83
CA ALA A 243 15.56 6.08 1.89
C ALA A 243 16.06 6.59 3.26
N VAL A 244 15.83 5.85 4.33
CA VAL A 244 16.36 6.15 5.67
C VAL A 244 17.62 5.34 5.99
N GLY A 245 18.23 4.67 4.99
CA GLY A 245 19.47 3.92 5.15
C GLY A 245 19.33 2.55 5.84
N VAL A 246 18.11 2.01 5.90
CA VAL A 246 17.80 0.72 6.53
C VAL A 246 17.77 -0.38 5.47
N PRO A 247 18.57 -1.45 5.58
CA PRO A 247 18.50 -2.60 4.68
C PRO A 247 17.15 -3.31 4.84
N GLY A 248 16.50 -3.60 3.70
CA GLY A 248 15.24 -4.34 3.68
C GLY A 248 15.46 -5.82 3.42
N VAL A 249 14.77 -6.68 4.16
CA VAL A 249 14.61 -8.11 3.84
C VAL A 249 13.18 -8.32 3.37
N ALA A 250 13.01 -8.80 2.14
CA ALA A 250 11.71 -8.91 1.49
C ALA A 250 11.47 -10.29 0.90
N THR A 251 10.21 -10.72 0.87
CA THR A 251 9.81 -11.88 0.07
C THR A 251 10.23 -11.66 -1.39
N ASN A 252 10.93 -12.64 -1.97
CA ASN A 252 11.36 -12.63 -3.38
C ASN A 252 10.16 -12.79 -4.33
N TYR A 253 9.30 -11.76 -4.37
CA TYR A 253 8.07 -11.78 -5.15
C TYR A 253 7.61 -10.38 -5.52
N GLY A 254 7.00 -10.27 -6.68
CA GLY A 254 6.38 -9.04 -7.16
C GLY A 254 7.39 -7.89 -7.30
N THR A 255 6.97 -6.67 -7.03
CA THR A 255 7.77 -5.46 -7.24
C THR A 255 9.07 -5.42 -6.40
N ALA A 256 9.17 -6.21 -5.31
CA ALA A 256 10.41 -6.30 -4.53
C ALA A 256 11.61 -6.73 -5.40
N GLN A 257 11.39 -7.61 -6.39
CA GLN A 257 12.41 -8.09 -7.34
C GLN A 257 12.97 -6.99 -8.27
N HIS A 258 12.23 -5.88 -8.43
CA HIS A 258 12.65 -4.74 -9.25
C HIS A 258 13.30 -3.62 -8.42
N ILE A 259 13.15 -3.66 -7.08
CA ILE A 259 13.66 -2.65 -6.17
C ILE A 259 14.95 -3.12 -5.50
N ILE A 260 14.99 -4.41 -5.12
CA ILE A 260 16.10 -4.98 -4.36
C ILE A 260 17.11 -5.66 -5.30
N ASP A 261 18.34 -5.17 -5.26
CA ASP A 261 19.53 -5.85 -5.76
C ASP A 261 20.09 -6.68 -4.59
N HIS A 262 19.85 -8.01 -4.65
CA HIS A 262 20.11 -8.94 -3.55
C HIS A 262 21.58 -8.90 -3.12
N GLY A 263 21.82 -8.65 -1.83
CA GLY A 263 23.14 -8.56 -1.22
C GLY A 263 23.83 -7.20 -1.41
N SER A 264 23.24 -6.27 -2.16
CA SER A 264 23.79 -4.93 -2.41
C SER A 264 23.03 -3.86 -1.64
N ASN A 265 21.72 -3.72 -1.88
CA ASN A 265 20.88 -2.71 -1.23
C ASN A 265 19.77 -3.29 -0.35
N GLY A 266 19.73 -4.62 -0.20
CA GLY A 266 18.76 -5.38 0.59
C GLY A 266 18.81 -6.84 0.24
N TYR A 267 17.86 -7.62 0.75
CA TYR A 267 17.84 -9.06 0.56
C TYR A 267 16.48 -9.55 0.10
N LEU A 268 16.48 -10.45 -0.89
CA LEU A 268 15.32 -11.19 -1.36
C LEU A 268 15.35 -12.61 -0.82
N VAL A 269 14.27 -13.08 -0.22
CA VAL A 269 14.17 -14.40 0.40
C VAL A 269 12.88 -15.12 -0.04
N SER A 270 12.98 -16.41 -0.30
CA SER A 270 11.89 -17.23 -0.85
C SER A 270 11.39 -18.30 0.11
N THR A 271 12.20 -18.66 1.11
CA THR A 271 11.91 -19.74 2.06
C THR A 271 12.10 -19.28 3.50
N ASP A 272 11.48 -19.98 4.44
CA ASP A 272 11.65 -19.70 5.88
C ASP A 272 13.10 -19.79 6.31
N GLN A 273 13.86 -20.73 5.76
CA GLN A 273 15.27 -20.89 6.07
C GLN A 273 16.07 -19.70 5.57
N GLU A 274 15.82 -19.21 4.36
CA GLU A 274 16.47 -18.00 3.83
C GLU A 274 16.17 -16.78 4.68
N TRP A 275 14.91 -16.63 5.17
CA TRP A 275 14.56 -15.58 6.13
C TRP A 275 15.46 -15.64 7.38
N VAL A 276 15.59 -16.83 7.99
CA VAL A 276 16.43 -17.03 9.19
C VAL A 276 17.89 -16.72 8.89
N ASP A 277 18.44 -17.24 7.79
CA ASP A 277 19.87 -17.12 7.46
C ASP A 277 20.24 -15.67 7.14
N VAL A 278 19.44 -14.97 6.36
CA VAL A 278 19.67 -13.57 6.02
C VAL A 278 19.52 -12.67 7.26
N LEU A 279 18.50 -12.89 8.08
CA LEU A 279 18.35 -12.10 9.30
C LEU A 279 19.48 -12.34 10.30
N LYS A 280 20.00 -13.56 10.40
CA LYS A 280 21.21 -13.87 11.21
C LYS A 280 22.43 -13.13 10.66
N LEU A 281 22.65 -13.19 9.35
CA LEU A 281 23.75 -12.48 8.68
C LEU A 281 23.73 -10.97 8.97
N LEU A 282 22.56 -10.37 9.05
CA LEU A 282 22.44 -8.93 9.27
C LEU A 282 22.50 -8.53 10.76
N ILE A 283 22.20 -9.47 11.67
CA ILE A 283 22.27 -9.25 13.12
C ILE A 283 23.73 -9.37 13.62
N ASP A 284 24.51 -10.28 13.03
CA ASP A 284 25.92 -10.56 13.39
C ASP A 284 26.86 -9.49 12.83
#